data_2d0add1475f4163ab8314b43ad40759b
#
_entry.id   2d0add1475f4163ab8314b43ad40759b
#
_cell.length_a   1.000
_cell.length_b   1.000
_cell.length_c   1.000
_cell.angle_alpha   90.00
_cell.angle_beta   90.00
_cell.angle_gamma   90.00
#
_symmetry.space_group_name_H-M   'P 1'
#
loop_
_entity.id
_entity.type
_entity.pdbx_description
1 polymer ?
#
loop_
_entity_poly.entity_id
_entity_poly.type
_entity_poly.pdbx_seq_one_letter_code
_entity_poly.pdbx_strand_id
1 'polypeptide(L)'
;MVAVHWLMAIGILTAFGVGLYMVDIPGITPFKLKLFNWHKWLGVTLFALVLLRIVIRMASKTPKYPAHWGHNTVLLAKLGHFALYVLMLAVPTFGYLYSLASGFPVVWFGVIDLPVLIDKDPELKELFKTLHELSGKGLVLLVAGHVLMAL
;
A
#
# COMPACT_ATOMS: atom_id res chain seq x y z
N MET A 1 -14.54 10.92 -5.24
CA MET A 1 -13.05 11.08 -5.31
C MET A 1 -12.45 11.48 -3.97
N VAL A 2 -12.90 12.55 -3.30
CA VAL A 2 -12.33 13.05 -2.04
C VAL A 2 -12.44 12.04 -0.90
N ALA A 3 -13.62 11.43 -0.70
CA ALA A 3 -13.82 10.43 0.37
C ALA A 3 -12.89 9.22 0.23
N VAL A 4 -12.76 8.66 -0.97
CA VAL A 4 -11.84 7.53 -1.24
C VAL A 4 -10.39 7.94 -0.99
N HIS A 5 -10.01 9.18 -1.32
CA HIS A 5 -8.66 9.69 -1.04
C HIS A 5 -8.34 9.67 0.45
N TRP A 6 -9.20 10.26 1.28
CA TRP A 6 -8.96 10.31 2.73
C TRP A 6 -9.03 8.94 3.39
N LEU A 7 -9.96 8.08 2.95
CA LEU A 7 -10.04 6.70 3.42
C LEU A 7 -8.73 5.95 3.15
N MET A 8 -8.18 6.09 1.95
CA MET A 8 -6.88 5.49 1.60
C MET A 8 -5.73 6.10 2.38
N ALA A 9 -5.69 7.43 2.57
CA ALA A 9 -4.64 8.09 3.33
C ALA A 9 -4.58 7.58 4.78
N ILE A 10 -5.73 7.54 5.46
CA ILE A 10 -5.85 6.99 6.81
C ILE A 10 -5.47 5.51 6.84
N GLY A 11 -5.97 4.72 5.88
CA GLY A 11 -5.68 3.29 5.79
C GLY A 11 -4.19 3.00 5.57
N ILE A 12 -3.49 3.76 4.71
CA ILE A 12 -2.05 3.61 4.46
C ILE A 12 -1.24 3.91 5.73
N LEU A 13 -1.54 5.02 6.42
CA LEU A 13 -0.85 5.37 7.67
C LEU A 13 -1.10 4.33 8.77
N THR A 14 -2.35 3.84 8.87
CA THR A 14 -2.71 2.78 9.81
C THR A 14 -1.98 1.48 9.48
N ALA A 15 -1.96 1.06 8.20
CA ALA A 15 -1.25 -0.15 7.78
C ALA A 15 0.25 -0.05 8.08
N PHE A 16 0.86 1.09 7.82
CA PHE A 16 2.28 1.32 8.12
C PHE A 16 2.55 1.26 9.62
N GLY A 17 1.75 1.94 10.44
CA GLY A 17 1.89 1.93 11.91
C GLY A 17 1.70 0.53 12.50
N VAL A 18 0.66 -0.20 12.06
CA VAL A 18 0.44 -1.60 12.46
C VAL A 18 1.62 -2.48 12.02
N GLY A 19 2.13 -2.28 10.79
CA GLY A 19 3.29 -3.00 10.27
C GLY A 19 4.53 -2.85 11.13
N LEU A 20 4.87 -1.63 11.53
CA LEU A 20 5.98 -1.35 12.44
C LEU A 20 5.75 -1.97 13.82
N TYR A 21 4.57 -1.77 14.39
CA TYR A 21 4.25 -2.24 15.73
C TYR A 21 4.25 -3.77 15.83
N MET A 22 3.67 -4.48 14.84
CA MET A 22 3.57 -5.94 14.90
C MET A 22 4.94 -6.65 14.83
N VAL A 23 5.93 -6.08 14.15
CA VAL A 23 7.26 -6.69 14.07
C VAL A 23 8.07 -6.49 15.34
N ASP A 24 7.82 -5.42 16.09
CA ASP A 24 8.48 -5.09 17.34
C ASP A 24 8.03 -5.97 18.53
N ILE A 25 6.85 -6.60 18.46
CA ILE A 25 6.35 -7.48 19.53
C ILE A 25 7.24 -8.72 19.60
N PRO A 26 7.87 -9.02 20.76
CA PRO A 26 8.73 -10.18 20.91
C PRO A 26 7.93 -11.50 20.86
N GLY A 27 8.51 -12.53 20.27
CA GLY A 27 7.93 -13.87 20.22
C GLY A 27 6.72 -14.00 19.31
N ILE A 28 6.10 -15.18 19.33
CA ILE A 28 4.85 -15.48 18.60
C ILE A 28 3.71 -15.53 19.63
N THR A 29 2.86 -14.53 19.64
CA THR A 29 1.70 -14.44 20.52
C THR A 29 0.40 -14.42 19.71
N PRO A 30 -0.75 -14.85 20.29
CA PRO A 30 -2.05 -14.74 19.62
C PRO A 30 -2.39 -13.31 19.18
N PHE A 31 -1.98 -12.32 19.97
CA PHE A 31 -2.19 -10.91 19.66
C PHE A 31 -1.35 -10.49 18.42
N LYS A 32 -0.06 -10.87 18.37
CA LYS A 32 0.80 -10.60 17.22
C LYS A 32 0.21 -11.22 15.93
N LEU A 33 -0.28 -12.47 16.00
CA LEU A 33 -0.92 -13.13 14.86
C LEU A 33 -2.18 -12.41 14.37
N LYS A 34 -3.00 -11.86 15.29
CA LYS A 34 -4.15 -11.01 14.94
C LYS A 34 -3.71 -9.75 14.19
N LEU A 35 -2.64 -9.08 14.64
CA LEU A 35 -2.12 -7.90 13.98
C LEU A 35 -1.63 -8.20 12.55
N PHE A 36 -0.95 -9.33 12.35
CA PHE A 36 -0.56 -9.79 11.00
C PHE A 36 -1.78 -9.99 10.09
N ASN A 37 -2.86 -10.60 10.62
CA ASN A 37 -4.08 -10.79 9.84
C ASN A 37 -4.75 -9.45 9.52
N TRP A 38 -4.89 -8.54 10.47
CA TRP A 38 -5.46 -7.21 10.24
C TRP A 38 -4.63 -6.40 9.24
N HIS A 39 -3.30 -6.45 9.34
CA HIS A 39 -2.41 -5.80 8.38
C HIS A 39 -2.62 -6.36 6.96
N LYS A 40 -2.69 -7.69 6.80
CA LYS A 40 -2.97 -8.33 5.52
C LYS A 40 -4.35 -7.94 4.95
N TRP A 41 -5.40 -7.96 5.78
CA TRP A 41 -6.75 -7.55 5.35
C TRP A 41 -6.79 -6.10 4.91
N LEU A 42 -6.16 -5.22 5.67
CA LEU A 42 -6.05 -3.81 5.33
C LEU A 42 -5.27 -3.61 4.03
N GLY A 43 -4.17 -4.34 3.83
CA GLY A 43 -3.38 -4.32 2.60
C GLY A 43 -4.20 -4.71 1.36
N VAL A 44 -4.97 -5.82 1.43
CA VAL A 44 -5.87 -6.25 0.36
C VAL A 44 -6.97 -5.22 0.09
N THR A 45 -7.56 -4.66 1.15
CA THR A 45 -8.59 -3.61 1.04
C THR A 45 -8.02 -2.36 0.36
N LEU A 46 -6.83 -1.92 0.75
CA LEU A 46 -6.15 -0.77 0.14
C LEU A 46 -5.83 -1.03 -1.33
N PHE A 47 -5.38 -2.23 -1.68
CA PHE A 47 -5.15 -2.63 -3.07
C PHE A 47 -6.43 -2.50 -3.91
N ALA A 48 -7.55 -3.03 -3.42
CA ALA A 48 -8.85 -2.90 -4.10
C ALA A 48 -9.29 -1.43 -4.24
N LEU A 49 -9.08 -0.61 -3.21
CA LEU A 49 -9.39 0.83 -3.24
C LEU A 49 -8.51 1.60 -4.23
N VAL A 50 -7.23 1.22 -4.39
CA VAL A 50 -6.35 1.81 -5.42
C VAL A 50 -6.89 1.50 -6.81
N LEU A 51 -7.25 0.25 -7.08
CA LEU A 51 -7.82 -0.14 -8.37
C LEU A 51 -9.11 0.62 -8.65
N LEU A 52 -10.02 0.69 -7.68
CA LEU A 52 -11.25 1.48 -7.78
C LEU A 52 -10.94 2.95 -8.09
N ARG A 53 -9.97 3.55 -7.39
CA ARG A 53 -9.56 4.93 -7.60
C ARG A 53 -8.99 5.16 -9.00
N ILE A 54 -8.21 4.22 -9.52
CA ILE A 54 -7.67 4.28 -10.89
C ILE A 54 -8.84 4.28 -11.90
N VAL A 55 -9.79 3.37 -11.75
CA VAL A 55 -10.98 3.29 -12.63
C VAL A 55 -11.78 4.59 -12.60
N ILE A 56 -12.08 5.11 -11.40
CA ILE A 56 -12.80 6.38 -11.25
C ILE A 56 -12.02 7.53 -11.89
N ARG A 57 -10.69 7.57 -11.73
CA ARG A 57 -9.85 8.60 -12.33
C ARG A 57 -9.86 8.56 -13.86
N MET A 58 -9.83 7.37 -14.44
CA MET A 58 -9.90 7.18 -15.90
C MET A 58 -11.27 7.60 -16.46
N ALA A 59 -12.34 7.35 -15.71
CA ALA A 59 -13.71 7.72 -16.09
C ALA A 59 -14.05 9.21 -15.83
N SER A 60 -13.22 9.93 -15.06
CA SER A 60 -13.49 11.31 -14.64
C SER A 60 -12.61 12.31 -15.38
N LYS A 61 -13.17 13.49 -15.67
CA LYS A 61 -12.37 14.62 -16.18
C LYS A 61 -11.42 15.11 -15.10
N THR A 62 -10.13 15.07 -15.37
CA THR A 62 -9.11 15.57 -14.44
C THR A 62 -9.17 17.09 -14.40
N PRO A 63 -9.23 17.72 -13.21
CA PRO A 63 -9.15 19.18 -13.08
C PRO A 63 -7.85 19.72 -13.70
N LYS A 64 -7.93 20.88 -14.33
CA LYS A 64 -6.75 21.56 -14.85
C LYS A 64 -5.88 22.05 -13.70
N TYR A 65 -4.57 22.03 -13.88
CA TYR A 65 -3.65 22.68 -12.95
C TYR A 65 -3.85 24.18 -12.94
N PRO A 66 -3.58 24.86 -11.81
CA PRO A 66 -3.67 26.32 -11.73
C PRO A 66 -2.80 26.99 -12.81
N ALA A 67 -3.32 28.05 -13.44
CA ALA A 67 -2.64 28.71 -14.56
C ALA A 67 -1.31 29.35 -14.17
N HIS A 68 -1.11 29.67 -12.88
CA HIS A 68 0.12 30.25 -12.34
C HIS A 68 1.23 29.21 -12.07
N TRP A 69 0.95 27.91 -12.20
CA TRP A 69 1.96 26.89 -12.01
C TRP A 69 2.89 26.81 -13.23
N GLY A 70 4.20 26.92 -12.97
CA GLY A 70 5.22 26.70 -14.00
C GLY A 70 5.25 25.23 -14.48
N HIS A 71 5.82 25.04 -15.66
CA HIS A 71 5.94 23.70 -16.29
C HIS A 71 6.57 22.65 -15.36
N ASN A 72 7.65 23.01 -14.65
CA ASN A 72 8.37 22.12 -13.74
C ASN A 72 7.51 21.69 -12.54
N THR A 73 6.71 22.60 -11.99
CA THR A 73 5.78 22.28 -10.88
C THR A 73 4.71 21.29 -11.32
N VAL A 74 4.14 21.50 -12.51
CA VAL A 74 3.16 20.59 -13.08
C VAL A 74 3.78 19.22 -13.36
N LEU A 75 4.98 19.18 -13.92
CA LEU A 75 5.71 17.92 -14.17
C LEU A 75 5.98 17.17 -12.87
N LEU A 76 6.49 17.84 -11.85
CA LEU A 76 6.78 17.25 -10.55
C LEU A 76 5.50 16.70 -9.89
N ALA A 77 4.38 17.43 -9.96
CA ALA A 77 3.09 16.95 -9.46
C ALA A 77 2.61 15.69 -10.19
N LYS A 78 2.78 15.62 -11.52
CA LYS A 78 2.42 14.44 -12.31
C LYS A 78 3.27 13.23 -11.93
N LEU A 79 4.59 13.41 -11.85
CA LEU A 79 5.53 12.34 -11.50
C LEU A 79 5.30 11.84 -10.07
N GLY A 80 5.06 12.76 -9.13
CA GLY A 80 4.74 12.41 -7.74
C GLY A 80 3.46 11.57 -7.63
N HIS A 81 2.37 11.98 -8.31
CA HIS A 81 1.16 11.18 -8.33
C HIS A 81 1.36 9.82 -9.01
N PHE A 82 2.11 9.75 -10.11
CA PHE A 82 2.43 8.49 -10.76
C PHE A 82 3.19 7.55 -9.82
N ALA A 83 4.24 8.04 -9.17
CA ALA A 83 5.04 7.28 -8.22
C ALA A 83 4.19 6.79 -7.03
N LEU A 84 3.28 7.62 -6.50
CA LEU A 84 2.33 7.21 -5.46
C LEU A 84 1.45 6.05 -5.93
N TYR A 85 0.88 6.09 -7.14
CA TYR A 85 0.07 4.98 -7.66
C TYR A 85 0.89 3.70 -7.83
N VAL A 86 2.12 3.80 -8.35
CA VAL A 86 3.02 2.64 -8.48
C VAL A 86 3.29 2.01 -7.13
N LEU A 87 3.65 2.80 -6.12
CA LEU A 87 3.95 2.26 -4.79
C LEU A 87 2.69 1.76 -4.06
N MET A 88 1.54 2.42 -4.21
CA MET A 88 0.28 1.93 -3.63
C MET A 88 -0.15 0.56 -4.17
N LEU A 89 0.24 0.20 -5.41
CA LEU A 89 0.05 -1.14 -5.96
C LEU A 89 1.17 -2.10 -5.55
N ALA A 90 2.42 -1.65 -5.59
CA ALA A 90 3.60 -2.48 -5.32
C ALA A 90 3.64 -2.98 -3.87
N VAL A 91 3.39 -2.08 -2.89
CA VAL A 91 3.48 -2.42 -1.46
C VAL A 91 2.56 -3.59 -1.09
N PRO A 92 1.23 -3.57 -1.33
CA PRO A 92 0.38 -4.69 -1.00
C PRO A 92 0.67 -5.95 -1.84
N THR A 93 1.11 -5.79 -3.09
CA THR A 93 1.51 -6.91 -3.94
C THR A 93 2.71 -7.64 -3.35
N PHE A 94 3.77 -6.92 -2.98
CA PHE A 94 4.94 -7.53 -2.35
C PHE A 94 4.61 -8.13 -0.97
N GLY A 95 3.75 -7.48 -0.18
CA GLY A 95 3.29 -8.02 1.10
C GLY A 95 2.49 -9.32 0.94
N TYR A 96 1.67 -9.40 -0.10
CA TYR A 96 0.92 -10.60 -0.45
C TYR A 96 1.85 -11.75 -0.84
N LEU A 97 2.78 -11.50 -1.77
CA LEU A 97 3.78 -12.48 -2.21
C LEU A 97 4.70 -12.91 -1.06
N TYR A 98 5.08 -11.98 -0.17
CA TYR A 98 5.84 -12.30 1.04
C TYR A 98 5.08 -13.25 1.96
N SER A 99 3.77 -13.05 2.14
CA SER A 99 2.94 -13.95 2.95
C SER A 99 2.90 -15.36 2.36
N LEU A 100 2.69 -15.49 1.03
CA LEU A 100 2.66 -16.76 0.31
C LEU A 100 4.02 -17.47 0.39
N ALA A 101 5.11 -16.78 0.06
CA ALA A 101 6.46 -17.33 0.13
C ALA A 101 6.86 -17.77 1.55
N SER A 102 6.24 -17.18 2.58
CA SER A 102 6.39 -17.61 3.97
C SER A 102 5.55 -18.84 4.33
N GLY A 103 4.67 -19.32 3.43
CA GLY A 103 3.77 -20.44 3.65
C GLY A 103 2.48 -20.06 4.38
N PHE A 104 2.08 -18.76 4.36
CA PHE A 104 0.87 -18.28 4.99
C PHE A 104 -0.11 -17.73 3.95
N PRO A 105 -1.04 -18.54 3.44
CA PRO A 105 -2.11 -18.07 2.57
C PRO A 105 -2.90 -16.91 3.18
N VAL A 106 -3.44 -16.06 2.33
CA VAL A 106 -4.21 -14.90 2.79
C VAL A 106 -5.69 -15.19 2.65
N VAL A 107 -6.39 -15.22 3.78
CA VAL A 107 -7.86 -15.32 3.84
C VAL A 107 -8.40 -13.95 4.24
N TRP A 108 -9.00 -13.23 3.29
CA TRP A 108 -9.46 -11.87 3.51
C TRP A 108 -10.68 -11.85 4.43
N PHE A 109 -10.57 -11.12 5.52
CA PHE A 109 -11.51 -11.10 6.67
C PHE A 109 -11.85 -12.49 7.24
N GLY A 110 -11.00 -13.51 6.99
CA GLY A 110 -11.27 -14.88 7.43
C GLY A 110 -12.40 -15.59 6.67
N VAL A 111 -12.83 -15.05 5.53
CA VAL A 111 -14.00 -15.54 4.76
C VAL A 111 -13.65 -15.82 3.30
N ILE A 112 -12.83 -15.00 2.68
CA ILE A 112 -12.50 -15.09 1.26
C ILE A 112 -11.07 -15.56 1.09
N ASP A 113 -10.90 -16.79 0.60
CA ASP A 113 -9.57 -17.31 0.25
C ASP A 113 -9.06 -16.62 -1.01
N LEU A 114 -7.88 -16.00 -0.90
CA LEU A 114 -7.20 -15.44 -2.07
C LEU A 114 -6.34 -16.51 -2.75
N PRO A 115 -6.15 -16.43 -4.08
CA PRO A 115 -5.44 -17.47 -4.84
C PRO A 115 -3.99 -17.62 -4.38
N VAL A 116 -3.51 -18.85 -4.21
CA VAL A 116 -2.09 -19.12 -3.94
C VAL A 116 -1.34 -19.06 -5.27
N LEU A 117 -0.55 -18.00 -5.47
CA LEU A 117 0.16 -17.75 -6.73
C LEU A 117 1.56 -18.36 -6.77
N ILE A 118 2.16 -18.57 -5.60
CA ILE A 118 3.50 -19.13 -5.41
C ILE A 118 3.51 -20.04 -4.18
N ASP A 119 4.34 -21.05 -4.23
CA ASP A 119 4.59 -21.94 -3.09
C ASP A 119 5.54 -21.30 -2.08
N LYS A 120 5.65 -21.96 -0.89
CA LYS A 120 6.59 -21.56 0.13
C LYS A 120 8.04 -21.68 -0.39
N ASP A 121 8.77 -20.57 -0.33
CA ASP A 121 10.14 -20.46 -0.81
C ASP A 121 10.93 -19.48 0.06
N PRO A 122 12.03 -19.93 0.73
CA PRO A 122 12.81 -19.07 1.60
C PRO A 122 13.52 -17.92 0.87
N GLU A 123 13.96 -18.10 -0.38
CA GLU A 123 14.64 -17.05 -1.14
C GLU A 123 13.65 -15.96 -1.57
N LEU A 124 12.52 -16.38 -2.14
CA LEU A 124 11.44 -15.45 -2.52
C LEU A 124 10.86 -14.72 -1.29
N LYS A 125 10.80 -15.39 -0.15
CA LYS A 125 10.38 -14.77 1.11
C LYS A 125 11.27 -13.58 1.47
N GLU A 126 12.60 -13.75 1.50
CA GLU A 126 13.52 -12.67 1.85
C GLU A 126 13.51 -11.54 0.80
N LEU A 127 13.39 -11.88 -0.48
CA LEU A 127 13.24 -10.92 -1.55
C LEU A 127 11.96 -10.06 -1.37
N PHE A 128 10.79 -10.70 -1.25
CA PHE A 128 9.52 -9.98 -1.13
C PHE A 128 9.38 -9.22 0.19
N LYS A 129 9.96 -9.73 1.28
CA LYS A 129 10.07 -8.99 2.53
C LYS A 129 10.82 -7.67 2.32
N THR A 130 12.01 -7.73 1.74
CA THR A 130 12.85 -6.54 1.47
C THR A 130 12.12 -5.55 0.56
N LEU A 131 11.50 -6.03 -0.53
CA LEU A 131 10.73 -5.20 -1.45
C LEU A 131 9.53 -4.54 -0.77
N HIS A 132 8.80 -5.29 0.07
CA HIS A 132 7.66 -4.75 0.83
C HIS A 132 8.09 -3.66 1.81
N GLU A 133 9.13 -3.90 2.60
CA GLU A 133 9.64 -2.94 3.58
C GLU A 133 10.19 -1.67 2.90
N LEU A 134 10.98 -1.83 1.86
CA LEU A 134 11.60 -0.71 1.14
C LEU A 134 10.56 0.13 0.41
N SER A 135 9.64 -0.51 -0.32
CA SER A 135 8.55 0.19 -1.00
C SER A 135 7.57 0.84 -0.02
N GLY A 136 7.31 0.23 1.14
CA GLY A 136 6.50 0.80 2.21
C GLY A 136 7.10 2.09 2.79
N LYS A 137 8.41 2.08 3.09
CA LYS A 137 9.15 3.29 3.53
C LYS A 137 9.14 4.37 2.45
N GLY A 138 9.37 3.98 1.18
CA GLY A 138 9.29 4.88 0.04
C GLY A 138 7.91 5.52 -0.13
N LEU A 139 6.84 4.73 0.05
CA LEU A 139 5.47 5.23 -0.01
C LEU A 139 5.20 6.30 1.05
N VAL A 140 5.59 6.05 2.31
CA VAL A 140 5.39 7.02 3.40
C VAL A 140 6.20 8.29 3.18
N LEU A 141 7.43 8.19 2.68
CA LEU A 141 8.25 9.35 2.31
C LEU A 141 7.59 10.19 1.21
N LEU A 142 7.06 9.53 0.17
CA LEU A 142 6.32 10.23 -0.90
C LEU A 142 5.01 10.85 -0.40
N VAL A 143 4.30 10.19 0.51
CA VAL A 143 3.09 10.75 1.15
C VAL A 143 3.45 12.00 1.94
N ALA A 144 4.54 11.99 2.71
CA ALA A 144 5.01 13.17 3.42
C ALA A 144 5.33 14.33 2.46
N GLY A 145 6.07 14.08 1.38
CA GLY A 145 6.34 15.07 0.34
C GLY A 145 5.07 15.58 -0.36
N HIS A 146 4.11 14.69 -0.62
CA HIS A 146 2.81 15.03 -1.20
C HIS A 146 2.00 15.98 -0.30
N VAL A 147 1.98 15.72 1.00
CA VAL A 147 1.31 16.60 1.98
C VAL A 147 2.00 17.96 2.04
N LEU A 148 3.34 17.99 2.12
CA LEU A 148 4.10 19.26 2.16
C LEU A 148 3.91 20.13 0.91
N MET A 149 3.72 19.51 -0.26
CA MET A 149 3.43 20.24 -1.50
C MET A 149 1.99 20.73 -1.62
N ALA A 150 1.08 20.19 -0.81
CA ALA A 150 -0.34 20.57 -0.80
C ALA A 150 -0.68 21.68 0.21
N LEU A 151 0.24 21.98 1.15
CA LEU A 151 0.14 23.07 2.15
C LEU A 151 0.68 24.37 1.59
#